data_aa321d0a7871d4573c2d69a3e6d4b7b3
#
_entry.id   aa321d0a7871d4573c2d69a3e6d4b7b3
#
_cell.length_a   1.000
_cell.length_b   1.000
_cell.length_c   1.000
_cell.angle_alpha   90.00
_cell.angle_beta   90.00
_cell.angle_gamma   90.00
#
_symmetry.space_group_name_H-M   'P 1'
#
loop_
_entity.id
_entity.type
_entity.pdbx_description
1 polymer ?
#
loop_
_entity_poly.entity_id
_entity_poly.type
_entity_poly.pdbx_seq_one_letter_code
_entity_poly.pdbx_strand_id
1 'polypeptide(L)'
;MKGDDPLRFEPRVAAASLSGESDAEWANAAAPHVGAAFLGGLAIDEPTRTAARETVAERDREEFLPVDPFAFADEQLQALADAPLVAGLNVRSSSLAPLEQIAEICADHDAICEINAHCRQDEMCETGAGQALLSEPGRLAAQVEAAAQAGPAVSVKVRTEVDGVDLPAVARRIEAAGADVIHVDAMDSEGVVAEIVAATELFVIANNGVRDRTTVREYLAYGADAVSVGRPSDRPAVLRRVREATKTWFESDGTATTGATQ
;
A
#
# COMPACT_ATOMS: atom_id res chain seq x y z
N MET A 1 24.32 -12.54 6.58
CA MET A 1 23.98 -11.53 5.59
C MET A 1 22.55 -11.15 5.90
N LYS A 2 22.27 -9.89 6.24
CA LYS A 2 20.88 -9.42 6.31
C LYS A 2 20.35 -9.53 4.88
N GLY A 3 19.27 -10.27 4.67
CA GLY A 3 18.56 -10.31 3.39
C GLY A 3 18.25 -8.87 2.94
N ASP A 4 18.16 -8.66 1.65
CA ASP A 4 17.77 -7.37 1.10
C ASP A 4 16.45 -6.97 1.78
N ASP A 5 16.47 -5.80 2.40
CA ASP A 5 15.32 -5.23 3.09
C ASP A 5 14.20 -5.04 2.04
N PRO A 6 13.06 -5.75 2.12
CA PRO A 6 12.00 -5.70 1.10
C PRO A 6 11.41 -4.29 0.95
N LEU A 7 11.70 -3.40 1.89
CA LEU A 7 11.29 -2.00 1.84
C LEU A 7 12.20 -1.14 0.96
N ARG A 8 13.37 -1.64 0.53
CA ARG A 8 14.32 -0.90 -0.32
C ARG A 8 14.18 -1.24 -1.79
N PHE A 9 12.96 -1.26 -2.29
CA PHE A 9 12.72 -1.45 -3.71
C PHE A 9 13.22 -0.27 -4.56
N GLU A 10 13.74 -0.58 -5.74
CA GLU A 10 14.15 0.40 -6.76
C GLU A 10 13.51 0.07 -8.12
N PRO A 11 12.99 1.08 -8.83
CA PRO A 11 12.90 2.49 -8.46
C PRO A 11 11.91 2.74 -7.30
N ARG A 12 12.06 3.85 -6.56
CA ARG A 12 11.19 4.26 -5.45
C ARG A 12 9.79 4.69 -5.93
N VAL A 13 9.20 3.86 -6.74
CA VAL A 13 7.86 4.01 -7.32
C VAL A 13 7.10 2.72 -7.09
N ALA A 14 5.92 2.81 -6.53
CA ALA A 14 4.98 1.69 -6.42
C ALA A 14 3.79 1.86 -7.36
N ALA A 15 3.22 0.75 -7.83
CA ALA A 15 1.89 0.72 -8.41
C ALA A 15 0.89 0.40 -7.29
N ALA A 16 -0.06 1.30 -7.04
CA ALA A 16 -1.02 1.17 -5.95
C ALA A 16 -2.20 0.28 -6.36
N SER A 17 -2.72 -0.49 -5.42
CA SER A 17 -3.84 -1.41 -5.64
C SER A 17 -5.08 -0.71 -6.22
N LEU A 18 -5.71 -1.37 -7.19
CA LEU A 18 -6.95 -1.00 -7.84
C LEU A 18 -7.93 -2.16 -7.73
N SER A 19 -9.03 -1.98 -7.02
CA SER A 19 -10.01 -3.05 -6.79
C SER A 19 -10.51 -3.64 -8.12
N GLY A 20 -10.44 -4.96 -8.27
CA GLY A 20 -10.88 -5.70 -9.45
C GLY A 20 -9.96 -5.61 -10.68
N GLU A 21 -8.89 -4.80 -10.64
CA GLU A 21 -8.04 -4.53 -11.80
C GLU A 21 -6.56 -4.93 -11.57
N SER A 22 -6.06 -4.77 -10.34
CA SER A 22 -4.63 -4.98 -10.04
C SER A 22 -4.33 -6.43 -9.67
N ASP A 23 -4.23 -7.27 -10.68
CA ASP A 23 -3.77 -8.66 -10.64
C ASP A 23 -2.27 -8.80 -11.00
N ALA A 24 -1.79 -10.03 -11.09
CA ALA A 24 -0.41 -10.32 -11.46
C ALA A 24 -0.07 -9.91 -12.90
N GLU A 25 -1.01 -9.95 -13.84
CA GLU A 25 -0.79 -9.52 -15.22
C GLU A 25 -0.56 -8.00 -15.27
N TRP A 26 -1.41 -7.23 -14.58
CA TRP A 26 -1.23 -5.80 -14.42
C TRP A 26 0.10 -5.45 -13.75
N ALA A 27 0.50 -6.15 -12.67
CA ALA A 27 1.75 -5.92 -11.98
C ALA A 27 2.97 -6.22 -12.87
N ASN A 28 2.95 -7.33 -13.62
CA ASN A 28 3.99 -7.65 -14.60
C ASN A 28 4.10 -6.60 -15.71
N ALA A 29 2.99 -6.05 -16.17
CA ALA A 29 3.00 -4.96 -17.16
C ALA A 29 3.61 -3.66 -16.60
N ALA A 30 3.45 -3.39 -15.29
CA ALA A 30 4.04 -2.24 -14.62
C ALA A 30 5.52 -2.42 -14.25
N ALA A 31 6.00 -3.67 -14.08
CA ALA A 31 7.32 -4.04 -13.59
C ALA A 31 8.51 -3.31 -14.25
N PRO A 32 8.53 -2.97 -15.56
CA PRO A 32 9.62 -2.20 -16.16
C PRO A 32 9.77 -0.78 -15.58
N HIS A 33 8.79 -0.30 -14.84
CA HIS A 33 8.71 1.10 -14.40
C HIS A 33 8.62 1.30 -12.88
N VAL A 34 8.30 0.26 -12.13
CA VAL A 34 8.06 0.34 -10.67
C VAL A 34 8.99 -0.62 -9.93
N GLY A 35 9.30 -0.31 -8.68
CA GLY A 35 10.04 -1.21 -7.80
C GLY A 35 9.12 -2.04 -6.90
N ALA A 36 7.84 -1.66 -6.75
CA ALA A 36 6.84 -2.43 -6.03
C ALA A 36 5.47 -2.35 -6.72
N ALA A 37 4.63 -3.37 -6.53
CA ALA A 37 3.25 -3.37 -7.00
C ALA A 37 2.34 -4.03 -5.95
N PHE A 38 1.25 -3.34 -5.60
CA PHE A 38 0.27 -3.83 -4.64
C PHE A 38 -0.95 -4.38 -5.38
N LEU A 39 -1.12 -5.68 -5.34
CA LEU A 39 -2.28 -6.38 -5.88
C LEU A 39 -3.53 -6.16 -5.00
N GLY A 40 -4.71 -6.46 -5.51
CA GLY A 40 -5.96 -6.44 -4.74
C GLY A 40 -6.74 -5.13 -4.92
N GLY A 41 -7.52 -4.53 -3.99
CA GLY A 41 -7.94 -4.94 -2.64
C GLY A 41 -8.85 -6.14 -2.61
N LEU A 42 -8.33 -7.18 -2.07
CA LEU A 42 -9.03 -8.44 -1.95
C LEU A 42 -9.84 -8.50 -0.64
N ALA A 43 -11.13 -8.78 -0.71
CA ALA A 43 -11.96 -9.08 0.46
C ALA A 43 -11.79 -10.55 0.85
N ILE A 44 -11.40 -10.82 2.11
CA ILE A 44 -10.92 -12.16 2.51
C ILE A 44 -11.82 -12.89 3.50
N ASP A 45 -12.74 -12.19 4.19
CA ASP A 45 -13.71 -12.81 5.09
C ASP A 45 -15.16 -12.60 4.61
N GLU A 46 -16.09 -13.38 5.13
CA GLU A 46 -17.47 -13.35 4.60
C GLU A 46 -18.16 -11.99 4.71
N PRO A 47 -18.01 -11.19 5.80
CA PRO A 47 -18.59 -9.86 5.84
C PRO A 47 -18.05 -8.95 4.73
N THR A 48 -16.73 -8.86 4.55
CA THR A 48 -16.12 -8.00 3.52
C THR A 48 -16.39 -8.51 2.11
N ARG A 49 -16.48 -9.83 1.90
CA ARG A 49 -16.86 -10.46 0.62
C ARG A 49 -18.31 -10.18 0.24
N THR A 50 -19.20 -10.15 1.24
CA THR A 50 -20.60 -9.76 1.03
C THR A 50 -20.69 -8.31 0.62
N ALA A 51 -20.02 -7.40 1.35
CA ALA A 51 -19.92 -5.99 1.00
C ALA A 51 -19.34 -5.76 -0.41
N ALA A 52 -18.33 -6.54 -0.81
CA ALA A 52 -17.76 -6.45 -2.16
C ALA A 52 -18.77 -6.90 -3.24
N ARG A 53 -19.57 -7.96 -3.00
CA ARG A 53 -20.65 -8.38 -3.92
C ARG A 53 -21.74 -7.32 -4.04
N GLU A 54 -22.14 -6.70 -2.94
CA GLU A 54 -23.12 -5.61 -2.92
C GLU A 54 -22.61 -4.40 -3.70
N THR A 55 -21.34 -4.02 -3.51
CA THR A 55 -20.69 -2.94 -4.27
C THR A 55 -20.73 -3.19 -5.79
N VAL A 56 -20.43 -4.42 -6.24
CA VAL A 56 -20.51 -4.79 -7.66
C VAL A 56 -21.94 -4.75 -8.17
N ALA A 57 -22.91 -5.20 -7.36
CA ALA A 57 -24.32 -5.26 -7.77
C ALA A 57 -24.97 -3.87 -7.86
N GLU A 58 -24.58 -2.93 -7.01
CA GLU A 58 -25.22 -1.62 -6.88
C GLU A 58 -24.47 -0.50 -7.60
N ARG A 59 -23.19 -0.69 -7.90
CA ARG A 59 -22.32 0.32 -8.50
C ARG A 59 -21.61 -0.29 -9.72
N ASP A 60 -21.34 0.53 -10.72
CA ASP A 60 -20.50 0.15 -11.88
C ASP A 60 -19.02 0.08 -11.42
N ARG A 61 -18.68 -0.96 -10.67
CA ARG A 61 -17.35 -1.22 -10.11
C ARG A 61 -16.97 -2.68 -10.25
N GLU A 62 -15.68 -2.90 -10.41
CA GLU A 62 -15.08 -4.22 -10.41
C GLU A 62 -14.47 -4.52 -9.03
N GLU A 63 -14.58 -5.77 -8.61
CA GLU A 63 -13.99 -6.31 -7.38
C GLU A 63 -13.50 -7.72 -7.65
N PHE A 64 -12.40 -8.11 -7.02
CA PHE A 64 -11.99 -9.51 -7.03
C PHE A 64 -12.93 -10.35 -6.16
N LEU A 65 -13.68 -11.25 -6.79
CA LEU A 65 -14.65 -12.14 -6.12
C LEU A 65 -14.31 -13.62 -6.38
N PRO A 66 -13.09 -14.10 -6.15
CA PRO A 66 -12.73 -15.50 -6.34
C PRO A 66 -13.56 -16.40 -5.41
N VAL A 67 -13.70 -17.69 -5.77
CA VAL A 67 -14.37 -18.67 -4.91
C VAL A 67 -13.60 -18.82 -3.59
N ASP A 68 -12.28 -18.97 -3.69
CA ASP A 68 -11.36 -19.03 -2.57
C ASP A 68 -10.37 -17.84 -2.65
N PRO A 69 -10.44 -16.86 -1.74
CA PRO A 69 -9.54 -15.70 -1.76
C PRO A 69 -8.10 -16.05 -1.38
N PHE A 70 -7.88 -17.10 -0.60
CA PHE A 70 -6.54 -17.54 -0.18
C PHE A 70 -5.80 -18.23 -1.33
N ALA A 71 -6.46 -19.19 -2.00
CA ALA A 71 -5.90 -19.80 -3.19
C ALA A 71 -5.64 -18.77 -4.30
N PHE A 72 -6.54 -17.81 -4.49
CA PHE A 72 -6.35 -16.72 -5.44
C PHE A 72 -5.12 -15.87 -5.09
N ALA A 73 -4.95 -15.49 -3.82
CA ALA A 73 -3.80 -14.72 -3.37
C ALA A 73 -2.47 -15.47 -3.63
N ASP A 74 -2.40 -16.75 -3.28
CA ASP A 74 -1.25 -17.61 -3.52
C ASP A 74 -0.90 -17.69 -5.02
N GLU A 75 -1.89 -17.95 -5.88
CA GLU A 75 -1.71 -18.00 -7.34
C GLU A 75 -1.19 -16.67 -7.91
N GLN A 76 -1.76 -15.53 -7.45
CA GLN A 76 -1.34 -14.21 -7.91
C GLN A 76 0.10 -13.86 -7.49
N LEU A 77 0.47 -14.15 -6.24
CA LEU A 77 1.83 -13.91 -5.75
C LEU A 77 2.83 -14.86 -6.42
N GLN A 78 2.49 -16.14 -6.59
CA GLN A 78 3.32 -17.10 -7.32
C GLN A 78 3.60 -16.64 -8.77
N ALA A 79 2.62 -16.03 -9.45
CA ALA A 79 2.79 -15.51 -10.81
C ALA A 79 3.77 -14.31 -10.89
N LEU A 80 4.16 -13.74 -9.76
CA LEU A 80 5.14 -12.64 -9.65
C LEU A 80 6.50 -13.10 -9.12
N ALA A 81 6.71 -14.40 -8.85
CA ALA A 81 7.94 -14.90 -8.23
C ALA A 81 9.24 -14.53 -8.98
N ASP A 82 9.18 -14.39 -10.31
CA ASP A 82 10.31 -13.99 -11.14
C ASP A 82 10.26 -12.51 -11.60
N ALA A 83 9.27 -11.75 -11.12
CA ALA A 83 9.11 -10.34 -11.49
C ALA A 83 10.17 -9.47 -10.80
N PRO A 84 10.79 -8.50 -11.50
CA PRO A 84 11.80 -7.62 -10.91
C PRO A 84 11.18 -6.49 -10.07
N LEU A 85 10.29 -6.83 -9.16
CA LEU A 85 9.61 -5.91 -8.24
C LEU A 85 9.28 -6.60 -6.92
N VAL A 86 9.05 -5.81 -5.88
CA VAL A 86 8.48 -6.29 -4.63
C VAL A 86 6.96 -6.39 -4.78
N ALA A 87 6.42 -7.58 -4.58
CA ALA A 87 4.98 -7.78 -4.58
C ALA A 87 4.37 -7.35 -3.23
N GLY A 88 3.18 -6.78 -3.27
CA GLY A 88 2.35 -6.54 -2.10
C GLY A 88 0.92 -6.99 -2.38
N LEU A 89 0.18 -7.36 -1.35
CA LEU A 89 -1.21 -7.75 -1.45
C LEU A 89 -2.07 -6.87 -0.52
N ASN A 90 -2.92 -6.03 -1.12
CA ASN A 90 -3.86 -5.20 -0.37
C ASN A 90 -5.13 -5.99 -0.05
N VAL A 91 -5.44 -6.11 1.25
CA VAL A 91 -6.54 -6.92 1.74
C VAL A 91 -7.52 -6.16 2.61
N ARG A 92 -8.78 -6.55 2.56
CA ARG A 92 -9.87 -6.06 3.40
C ARG A 92 -10.38 -7.18 4.27
N SER A 93 -10.27 -7.01 5.59
CA SER A 93 -10.77 -7.97 6.58
C SER A 93 -11.45 -7.27 7.73
N SER A 94 -12.50 -7.87 8.22
CA SER A 94 -13.16 -7.51 9.48
C SER A 94 -12.72 -8.38 10.66
N SER A 95 -11.91 -9.43 10.41
CA SER A 95 -11.54 -10.47 11.35
C SER A 95 -10.02 -10.73 11.36
N LEU A 96 -9.48 -11.20 12.50
CA LEU A 96 -8.04 -11.45 12.65
C LEU A 96 -7.61 -12.76 11.97
N ALA A 97 -8.29 -13.88 12.20
CA ALA A 97 -7.86 -15.18 11.70
C ALA A 97 -7.71 -15.26 10.16
N PRO A 98 -8.64 -14.73 9.32
CA PRO A 98 -8.41 -14.64 7.89
C PRO A 98 -7.23 -13.74 7.52
N LEU A 99 -6.96 -12.68 8.31
CA LEU A 99 -5.82 -11.80 8.08
C LEU A 99 -4.50 -12.50 8.42
N GLU A 100 -4.42 -13.25 9.51
CA GLU A 100 -3.27 -14.09 9.84
C GLU A 100 -2.95 -15.06 8.71
N GLN A 101 -3.96 -15.79 8.20
CA GLN A 101 -3.77 -16.75 7.11
C GLN A 101 -3.27 -16.07 5.81
N ILE A 102 -3.78 -14.91 5.46
CA ILE A 102 -3.32 -14.20 4.26
C ILE A 102 -1.91 -13.63 4.46
N ALA A 103 -1.56 -13.22 5.67
CA ALA A 103 -0.23 -12.75 6.00
C ALA A 103 0.80 -13.90 5.93
N GLU A 104 0.45 -15.12 6.35
CA GLU A 104 1.29 -16.32 6.14
C GLU A 104 1.56 -16.55 4.65
N ILE A 105 0.54 -16.44 3.79
CA ILE A 105 0.72 -16.55 2.32
C ILE A 105 1.66 -15.45 1.82
N CYS A 106 1.50 -14.21 2.28
CA CYS A 106 2.43 -13.13 1.91
C CYS A 106 3.87 -13.44 2.34
N ALA A 107 4.07 -14.00 3.54
CA ALA A 107 5.39 -14.39 4.03
C ALA A 107 6.03 -15.51 3.19
N ASP A 108 5.26 -16.51 2.75
CA ASP A 108 5.73 -17.60 1.91
C ASP A 108 6.23 -17.13 0.53
N HIS A 109 5.75 -15.97 0.07
CA HIS A 109 6.14 -15.35 -1.20
C HIS A 109 7.05 -14.12 -1.04
N ASP A 110 7.61 -13.83 0.13
CA ASP A 110 8.38 -12.61 0.41
C ASP A 110 7.63 -11.32 0.03
N ALA A 111 6.29 -11.33 0.10
CA ALA A 111 5.43 -10.23 -0.28
C ALA A 111 5.01 -9.37 0.93
N ILE A 112 4.69 -8.09 0.68
CA ILE A 112 4.16 -7.17 1.69
C ILE A 112 2.67 -7.44 1.90
N CYS A 113 2.23 -7.67 3.14
CA CYS A 113 0.82 -7.71 3.50
C CYS A 113 0.32 -6.29 3.75
N GLU A 114 -0.56 -5.75 2.89
CA GLU A 114 -1.10 -4.40 3.04
C GLU A 114 -2.54 -4.42 3.56
N ILE A 115 -2.74 -3.93 4.78
CA ILE A 115 -4.07 -3.78 5.40
C ILE A 115 -4.75 -2.53 4.81
N ASN A 116 -5.95 -2.72 4.26
CA ASN A 116 -6.73 -1.63 3.68
C ASN A 116 -7.52 -0.86 4.77
N ALA A 117 -6.98 0.27 5.21
CA ALA A 117 -7.67 1.26 6.04
C ALA A 117 -8.05 2.51 5.22
N HIS A 118 -8.33 2.34 3.92
CA HIS A 118 -8.51 3.43 2.95
C HIS A 118 -9.88 3.41 2.26
N CYS A 119 -10.46 2.22 2.00
CA CYS A 119 -11.72 2.08 1.28
C CYS A 119 -12.84 2.80 2.03
N ARG A 120 -13.58 3.68 1.31
CA ARG A 120 -14.65 4.52 1.85
C ARG A 120 -16.06 4.09 1.45
N GLN A 121 -16.20 2.92 0.86
CA GLN A 121 -17.50 2.37 0.51
C GLN A 121 -18.29 2.07 1.78
N ASP A 122 -19.54 2.53 1.84
CA ASP A 122 -20.36 2.42 3.03
C ASP A 122 -20.53 0.95 3.43
N GLU A 123 -20.81 0.08 2.45
CA GLU A 123 -20.97 -1.36 2.62
C GLU A 123 -19.71 -2.00 3.26
N MET A 124 -18.52 -1.56 2.84
CA MET A 124 -17.26 -2.03 3.42
C MET A 124 -17.02 -1.46 4.82
N CYS A 125 -17.30 -0.18 5.02
CA CYS A 125 -17.13 0.49 6.32
C CYS A 125 -18.08 -0.09 7.38
N GLU A 126 -19.30 -0.48 7.00
CA GLU A 126 -20.29 -1.11 7.90
C GLU A 126 -19.80 -2.48 8.43
N THR A 127 -18.91 -3.17 7.72
CA THR A 127 -18.25 -4.38 8.24
C THR A 127 -17.17 -4.08 9.29
N GLY A 128 -16.79 -2.80 9.44
CA GLY A 128 -15.66 -2.34 10.25
C GLY A 128 -14.30 -2.52 9.55
N ALA A 129 -14.28 -2.71 8.23
CA ALA A 129 -13.08 -2.68 7.39
C ALA A 129 -12.93 -1.33 6.67
N GLY A 130 -11.92 -1.18 5.83
CA GLY A 130 -11.70 0.06 5.10
C GLY A 130 -11.39 1.24 6.04
N GLN A 131 -11.83 2.45 5.67
CA GLN A 131 -11.53 3.66 6.46
C GLN A 131 -12.15 3.64 7.87
N ALA A 132 -13.14 2.79 8.15
CA ALA A 132 -13.70 2.64 9.50
C ALA A 132 -12.62 2.24 10.52
N LEU A 133 -11.58 1.52 10.10
CA LEU A 133 -10.44 1.16 10.95
C LEU A 133 -9.67 2.39 11.46
N LEU A 134 -9.67 3.52 10.74
CA LEU A 134 -8.99 4.75 11.18
C LEU A 134 -9.68 5.38 12.41
N SER A 135 -10.98 5.20 12.53
CA SER A 135 -11.76 5.63 13.70
C SER A 135 -11.70 4.63 14.88
N GLU A 136 -11.17 3.42 14.62
CA GLU A 136 -10.97 2.35 15.60
C GLU A 136 -9.49 1.94 15.72
N PRO A 137 -8.57 2.85 16.14
CA PRO A 137 -7.13 2.61 16.06
C PRO A 137 -6.66 1.42 16.92
N GLY A 138 -7.45 1.00 17.91
CA GLY A 138 -7.19 -0.22 18.67
C GLY A 138 -7.41 -1.50 17.86
N ARG A 139 -8.45 -1.51 17.02
CA ARG A 139 -8.76 -2.62 16.12
C ARG A 139 -7.76 -2.69 14.97
N LEU A 140 -7.39 -1.53 14.40
CA LEU A 140 -6.36 -1.47 13.39
C LEU A 140 -5.02 -1.99 13.92
N ALA A 141 -4.60 -1.57 15.13
CA ALA A 141 -3.37 -2.06 15.75
C ALA A 141 -3.40 -3.59 15.98
N ALA A 142 -4.54 -4.15 16.40
CA ALA A 142 -4.68 -5.60 16.56
C ALA A 142 -4.56 -6.35 15.21
N GLN A 143 -5.07 -5.78 14.11
CA GLN A 143 -4.88 -6.35 12.77
C GLN A 143 -3.41 -6.29 12.33
N VAL A 144 -2.72 -5.18 12.58
CA VAL A 144 -1.28 -5.03 12.28
C VAL A 144 -0.47 -6.05 13.07
N GLU A 145 -0.72 -6.18 14.38
CA GLU A 145 -0.02 -7.14 15.25
C GLU A 145 -0.22 -8.58 14.76
N ALA A 146 -1.45 -8.96 14.40
CA ALA A 146 -1.76 -10.29 13.88
C ALA A 146 -1.01 -10.57 12.56
N ALA A 147 -0.99 -9.62 11.62
CA ALA A 147 -0.27 -9.76 10.36
C ALA A 147 1.25 -9.82 10.58
N ALA A 148 1.82 -8.98 11.45
CA ALA A 148 3.25 -8.94 11.73
C ALA A 148 3.75 -10.24 12.40
N GLN A 149 2.93 -10.88 13.24
CA GLN A 149 3.26 -12.16 13.87
C GLN A 149 3.37 -13.31 12.87
N ALA A 150 2.70 -13.22 11.72
CA ALA A 150 2.79 -14.20 10.64
C ALA A 150 4.10 -14.08 9.81
N GLY A 151 4.83 -12.97 9.93
CA GLY A 151 6.20 -12.81 9.46
C GLY A 151 6.45 -12.00 8.20
N PRO A 152 5.45 -11.56 7.40
CA PRO A 152 5.72 -10.67 6.27
C PRO A 152 6.02 -9.24 6.74
N ALA A 153 6.55 -8.41 5.84
CA ALA A 153 6.49 -6.96 6.02
C ALA A 153 5.02 -6.49 5.97
N VAL A 154 4.64 -5.58 6.87
CA VAL A 154 3.26 -5.11 7.00
C VAL A 154 3.14 -3.66 6.56
N SER A 155 2.30 -3.41 5.57
CA SER A 155 1.86 -2.08 5.13
C SER A 155 0.46 -1.78 5.63
N VAL A 156 0.20 -0.51 5.97
CA VAL A 156 -1.17 -0.03 6.20
C VAL A 156 -1.48 1.08 5.21
N LYS A 157 -2.44 0.83 4.33
CA LYS A 157 -2.94 1.86 3.41
C LYS A 157 -4.01 2.70 4.10
N VAL A 158 -3.69 3.96 4.30
CA VAL A 158 -4.55 4.95 4.96
C VAL A 158 -4.99 6.04 3.99
N ARG A 159 -5.95 6.86 4.42
CA ARG A 159 -6.34 8.07 3.69
C ARG A 159 -6.45 9.26 4.63
N THR A 160 -6.25 10.45 4.09
CA THR A 160 -6.55 11.72 4.75
C THR A 160 -8.05 12.04 4.72
N GLU A 161 -8.44 13.12 5.34
CA GLU A 161 -9.80 13.69 5.30
C GLU A 161 -10.88 12.75 5.86
N VAL A 162 -10.55 12.06 6.94
CA VAL A 162 -11.51 11.31 7.75
C VAL A 162 -11.78 12.10 9.03
N ASP A 163 -13.03 12.49 9.25
CA ASP A 163 -13.43 13.33 10.35
C ASP A 163 -13.00 12.74 11.71
N GLY A 164 -12.34 13.55 12.52
CA GLY A 164 -11.92 13.17 13.87
C GLY A 164 -10.70 12.24 13.95
N VAL A 165 -10.06 11.91 12.82
CA VAL A 165 -8.85 11.08 12.76
C VAL A 165 -7.60 11.93 12.76
N ASP A 166 -6.70 11.69 13.72
CA ASP A 166 -5.32 12.18 13.77
C ASP A 166 -4.40 11.12 13.13
N LEU A 167 -4.07 11.28 11.84
CA LEU A 167 -3.24 10.31 11.12
C LEU A 167 -1.83 10.14 11.69
N PRO A 168 -1.11 11.18 12.12
CA PRO A 168 0.16 11.01 12.84
C PRO A 168 0.03 10.16 14.12
N ALA A 169 -1.07 10.28 14.86
CA ALA A 169 -1.32 9.42 16.03
C ALA A 169 -1.64 7.97 15.63
N VAL A 170 -2.39 7.77 14.55
CA VAL A 170 -2.63 6.45 13.97
C VAL A 170 -1.31 5.83 13.50
N ALA A 171 -0.46 6.59 12.80
CA ALA A 171 0.84 6.13 12.31
C ALA A 171 1.73 5.62 13.47
N ARG A 172 1.88 6.39 14.55
CA ARG A 172 2.60 5.92 15.76
C ARG A 172 2.04 4.63 16.33
N ARG A 173 0.73 4.46 16.29
CA ARG A 173 0.08 3.30 16.86
C ARG A 173 0.28 2.05 16.02
N ILE A 174 0.20 2.15 14.69
CA ILE A 174 0.48 1.01 13.80
C ILE A 174 1.96 0.65 13.81
N GLU A 175 2.88 1.62 13.89
CA GLU A 175 4.31 1.38 14.08
C GLU A 175 4.56 0.57 15.36
N ALA A 176 3.99 0.99 16.49
CA ALA A 176 4.12 0.28 17.76
C ALA A 176 3.51 -1.14 17.73
N ALA A 177 2.57 -1.41 16.82
CA ALA A 177 1.95 -2.71 16.58
C ALA A 177 2.76 -3.59 15.61
N GLY A 178 3.83 -3.07 14.99
CA GLY A 178 4.72 -3.82 14.11
C GLY A 178 4.49 -3.59 12.62
N ALA A 179 3.85 -2.50 12.22
CA ALA A 179 3.86 -2.08 10.82
C ALA A 179 5.25 -1.61 10.40
N ASP A 180 5.61 -1.87 9.16
CA ASP A 180 6.87 -1.43 8.53
C ASP A 180 6.62 -0.26 7.57
N VAL A 181 5.45 -0.21 6.95
CA VAL A 181 5.09 0.73 5.90
C VAL A 181 3.76 1.44 6.23
N ILE A 182 3.70 2.73 5.94
CA ILE A 182 2.44 3.46 5.82
C ILE A 182 2.27 3.98 4.39
N HIS A 183 1.17 3.60 3.73
CA HIS A 183 0.85 3.98 2.36
C HIS A 183 -0.28 5.02 2.38
N VAL A 184 0.07 6.29 2.20
CA VAL A 184 -0.82 7.43 2.46
C VAL A 184 -1.49 7.92 1.18
N ASP A 185 -2.80 7.73 1.07
CA ASP A 185 -3.63 8.45 0.10
C ASP A 185 -3.92 9.86 0.65
N ALA A 186 -3.11 10.81 0.22
CA ALA A 186 -3.08 12.15 0.78
C ALA A 186 -4.27 13.04 0.33
N MET A 187 -5.08 12.60 -0.65
CA MET A 187 -6.21 13.37 -1.17
C MET A 187 -5.80 14.81 -1.53
N ASP A 188 -6.49 15.81 -0.98
CA ASP A 188 -6.17 17.24 -1.13
C ASP A 188 -5.44 17.80 0.12
N SER A 189 -4.80 16.92 0.91
CA SER A 189 -4.12 17.23 2.18
C SER A 189 -2.68 16.70 2.20
N GLU A 190 -1.91 16.98 1.13
CA GLU A 190 -0.57 16.42 0.89
C GLU A 190 0.42 16.71 2.03
N GLY A 191 0.27 17.83 2.72
CA GLY A 191 1.13 18.23 3.84
C GLY A 191 1.14 17.25 5.02
N VAL A 192 0.09 16.43 5.17
CA VAL A 192 0.02 15.41 6.22
C VAL A 192 1.13 14.36 6.11
N VAL A 193 1.68 14.17 4.91
CA VAL A 193 2.82 13.27 4.69
C VAL A 193 4.02 13.73 5.52
N ALA A 194 4.33 15.04 5.56
CA ALA A 194 5.42 15.56 6.39
C ALA A 194 5.16 15.37 7.89
N GLU A 195 3.91 15.44 8.33
CA GLU A 195 3.54 15.23 9.74
C GLU A 195 3.73 13.76 10.14
N ILE A 196 3.39 12.82 9.25
CA ILE A 196 3.59 11.38 9.47
C ILE A 196 5.08 11.05 9.49
N VAL A 197 5.87 11.56 8.53
CA VAL A 197 7.34 11.40 8.47
C VAL A 197 8.00 11.92 9.76
N ALA A 198 7.55 13.06 10.28
CA ALA A 198 8.07 13.61 11.53
C ALA A 198 7.65 12.82 12.78
N ALA A 199 6.61 11.99 12.68
CA ALA A 199 6.01 11.29 13.82
C ALA A 199 6.47 9.84 13.99
N THR A 200 7.03 9.20 12.96
CA THR A 200 7.35 7.77 12.90
C THR A 200 8.62 7.49 12.11
N GLU A 201 9.18 6.28 12.25
CA GLU A 201 10.27 5.74 11.43
C GLU A 201 9.72 4.78 10.33
N LEU A 202 8.41 4.75 10.11
CA LEU A 202 7.79 3.92 9.08
C LEU A 202 8.30 4.32 7.69
N PHE A 203 8.43 3.34 6.79
CA PHE A 203 8.64 3.61 5.38
C PHE A 203 7.37 4.25 4.79
N VAL A 204 7.45 5.49 4.35
CA VAL A 204 6.29 6.27 3.90
C VAL A 204 6.15 6.23 2.38
N ILE A 205 5.07 5.63 1.88
CA ILE A 205 4.69 5.67 0.47
C ILE A 205 3.57 6.72 0.30
N ALA A 206 3.83 7.78 -0.46
CA ALA A 206 2.81 8.80 -0.74
C ALA A 206 2.03 8.48 -2.01
N ASN A 207 0.71 8.59 -1.93
CA ASN A 207 -0.23 8.34 -3.01
C ASN A 207 -1.19 9.52 -3.20
N ASN A 208 -1.81 9.57 -4.34
CA ASN A 208 -2.76 10.50 -4.89
C ASN A 208 -2.13 11.56 -5.79
N GLY A 209 -2.74 11.77 -6.94
CA GLY A 209 -2.30 12.79 -7.90
C GLY A 209 -0.92 12.57 -8.53
N VAL A 210 -0.18 11.54 -8.16
CA VAL A 210 1.18 11.24 -8.67
C VAL A 210 1.13 10.90 -10.15
N ARG A 211 1.71 11.77 -11.00
CA ARG A 211 1.66 11.61 -12.47
C ARG A 211 2.83 12.24 -13.23
N ASP A 212 3.61 13.10 -12.59
CA ASP A 212 4.69 13.86 -13.23
C ASP A 212 5.75 14.32 -12.23
N ARG A 213 6.76 15.04 -12.73
CA ARG A 213 7.86 15.54 -11.92
C ARG A 213 7.43 16.47 -10.79
N THR A 214 6.39 17.26 -10.99
CA THR A 214 5.96 18.24 -9.98
C THR A 214 5.36 17.51 -8.78
N THR A 215 4.42 16.59 -9.04
CA THR A 215 3.75 15.80 -8.00
C THR A 215 4.70 14.85 -7.27
N VAL A 216 5.69 14.27 -7.97
CA VAL A 216 6.74 13.45 -7.34
C VAL A 216 7.59 14.29 -6.39
N ARG A 217 8.08 15.47 -6.86
CA ARG A 217 8.93 16.32 -6.03
C ARG A 217 8.23 16.86 -4.80
N GLU A 218 6.95 17.12 -4.89
CA GLU A 218 6.14 17.57 -3.77
C GLU A 218 6.16 16.56 -2.62
N TYR A 219 5.79 15.31 -2.89
CA TYR A 219 5.77 14.26 -1.87
C TYR A 219 7.16 13.91 -1.32
N LEU A 220 8.17 13.83 -2.19
CA LEU A 220 9.53 13.57 -1.75
C LEU A 220 10.11 14.74 -0.93
N ALA A 221 9.69 16.00 -1.20
CA ALA A 221 10.05 17.15 -0.40
C ALA A 221 9.38 17.14 0.99
N TYR A 222 8.23 16.49 1.15
CA TYR A 222 7.63 16.21 2.45
C TYR A 222 8.32 15.07 3.21
N GLY A 223 9.32 14.42 2.61
CA GLY A 223 10.11 13.36 3.23
C GLY A 223 9.59 11.94 2.96
N ALA A 224 8.65 11.74 2.04
CA ALA A 224 8.23 10.40 1.66
C ALA A 224 9.41 9.58 1.10
N ASP A 225 9.49 8.30 1.45
CA ASP A 225 10.52 7.37 0.97
C ASP A 225 10.27 6.88 -0.46
N ALA A 226 9.00 6.82 -0.85
CA ALA A 226 8.56 6.44 -2.18
C ALA A 226 7.24 7.13 -2.53
N VAL A 227 6.90 7.09 -3.82
CA VAL A 227 5.59 7.52 -4.31
C VAL A 227 4.87 6.37 -4.99
N SER A 228 3.54 6.39 -5.02
CA SER A 228 2.76 5.39 -5.74
C SER A 228 1.81 6.00 -6.76
N VAL A 229 1.57 5.24 -7.83
CA VAL A 229 0.65 5.61 -8.91
C VAL A 229 -0.59 4.72 -8.82
N GLY A 230 -1.77 5.35 -8.67
CA GLY A 230 -3.06 4.67 -8.68
C GLY A 230 -3.58 4.43 -10.11
N ARG A 231 -4.81 4.83 -10.42
CA ARG A 231 -5.49 4.59 -11.72
C ARG A 231 -4.65 4.82 -12.99
N PRO A 232 -3.74 5.84 -13.08
CA PRO A 232 -2.89 5.98 -14.26
C PRO A 232 -1.77 4.95 -14.39
N SER A 233 -1.68 3.93 -13.53
CA SER A 233 -0.67 2.87 -13.60
C SER A 233 -0.82 1.93 -14.81
N ASP A 234 -1.99 1.94 -15.46
CA ASP A 234 -2.25 1.32 -16.77
C ASP A 234 -1.55 2.03 -17.94
N ARG A 235 -0.96 3.21 -17.68
CA ARG A 235 -0.32 4.07 -18.69
C ARG A 235 1.20 4.06 -18.57
N PRO A 236 1.94 3.26 -19.35
CA PRO A 236 3.40 3.20 -19.27
C PRO A 236 4.10 4.56 -19.39
N ALA A 237 3.51 5.50 -20.12
CA ALA A 237 4.05 6.85 -20.26
C ALA A 237 3.97 7.67 -18.95
N VAL A 238 3.00 7.40 -18.08
CA VAL A 238 2.90 8.01 -16.74
C VAL A 238 3.94 7.38 -15.83
N LEU A 239 3.97 6.05 -15.73
CA LEU A 239 4.93 5.32 -14.90
C LEU A 239 6.38 5.69 -15.25
N ARG A 240 6.72 5.78 -16.54
CA ARG A 240 8.06 6.20 -16.99
C ARG A 240 8.41 7.61 -16.49
N ARG A 241 7.50 8.59 -16.63
CA ARG A 241 7.76 9.97 -16.15
C ARG A 241 7.95 10.03 -14.63
N VAL A 242 7.13 9.30 -13.89
CA VAL A 242 7.24 9.21 -12.43
C VAL A 242 8.56 8.57 -12.04
N ARG A 243 8.94 7.45 -12.65
CA ARG A 243 10.24 6.77 -12.45
C ARG A 243 11.42 7.70 -12.70
N GLU A 244 11.43 8.41 -13.83
CA GLU A 244 12.50 9.35 -14.18
C GLU A 244 12.60 10.50 -13.16
N ALA A 245 11.45 11.02 -12.71
CA ALA A 245 11.41 12.09 -11.71
C ALA A 245 11.94 11.62 -10.35
N THR A 246 11.55 10.43 -9.92
CA THR A 246 11.99 9.81 -8.67
C THR A 246 13.50 9.52 -8.71
N LYS A 247 13.99 8.91 -9.79
CA LYS A 247 15.41 8.67 -9.99
C LYS A 247 16.22 9.97 -9.91
N THR A 248 15.78 11.03 -10.61
CA THR A 248 16.47 12.33 -10.62
C THR A 248 16.52 12.93 -9.20
N TRP A 249 15.47 12.76 -8.40
CA TRP A 249 15.43 13.25 -7.02
C TRP A 249 16.51 12.59 -6.16
N PHE A 250 16.53 11.26 -6.09
CA PHE A 250 17.46 10.53 -5.24
C PHE A 250 18.93 10.61 -5.71
N GLU A 251 19.19 10.73 -7.01
CA GLU A 251 20.53 11.00 -7.54
C GLU A 251 21.05 12.40 -7.16
N SER A 252 20.15 13.40 -7.07
CA SER A 252 20.52 14.78 -6.70
C SER A 252 20.83 14.91 -5.21
N ASP A 253 20.07 14.24 -4.34
CA ASP A 253 20.30 14.23 -2.89
C ASP A 253 21.59 13.48 -2.51
N GLY A 254 21.91 12.38 -3.22
CA GLY A 254 23.16 11.66 -3.02
C GLY A 254 24.41 12.50 -3.32
N THR A 255 24.30 13.50 -4.19
CA THR A 255 25.41 14.44 -4.49
C THR A 255 25.54 15.57 -3.47
N ALA A 256 24.48 15.93 -2.78
CA ALA A 256 24.52 16.98 -1.75
C ALA A 256 25.23 16.51 -0.46
N THR A 257 25.16 15.23 -0.14
CA THR A 257 25.77 14.66 1.07
C THR A 257 27.28 14.43 0.95
N THR A 258 27.82 14.34 -0.27
CA THR A 258 29.27 14.13 -0.52
C THR A 258 30.07 15.44 -0.62
N GLY A 259 29.41 16.60 -0.61
CA GLY A 259 30.04 17.92 -0.77
C GLY A 259 30.39 18.67 0.54
N ALA A 260 30.09 18.11 1.71
CA ALA A 260 30.24 18.82 3.00
C ALA A 260 31.45 18.35 3.84
N THR A 261 32.51 17.83 3.20
CA THR A 261 33.77 17.49 3.91
C THR A 261 34.96 17.99 3.07
N GLN A 262 35.22 19.27 3.12
CA GLN A 262 36.53 19.87 2.87
C GLN A 262 36.76 21.03 3.84
#